data_4c5671579f3bfc3770f5c0dd3208700b
#
_entry.id   4c5671579f3bfc3770f5c0dd3208700b
#
_cell.length_a   1.000
_cell.length_b   1.000
_cell.length_c   1.000
_cell.angle_alpha   90.00
_cell.angle_beta   90.00
_cell.angle_gamma   90.00
#
_symmetry.space_group_name_H-M   'P 1'
#
loop_
_entity.id
_entity.type
_entity.pdbx_description
1 polymer ?
#
loop_
_entity_poly.entity_id
_entity_poly.type
_entity_poly.pdbx_seq_one_letter_code
_entity_poly.pdbx_strand_id
1 'polypeptide(L)'
;AASDVYKRQDKNVGGYCHINPKLFELARKANARPVYAKPDDVTLKNKLSDIQYAVTQKNATEPAFRNEYWNEHREGIYVDITTGESLFVSTDKFDSGCGWPSFSKPIDKKLIVEKPDTSHGMTRTEVRSQTGNAHLGHVFPDGPADKGGLRYCINSASLRFIPKEKMKEEGYGDYLPLLKK
;
A
#
# COMPACT_ATOMS: atom_id res chain seq x y z
N ALA A 1 1.09 25.78 2.66
CA ALA A 1 0.93 26.04 4.09
C ALA A 1 2.29 26.18 4.80
N ALA A 2 3.29 25.36 4.49
CA ALA A 2 4.63 25.48 5.08
C ALA A 2 5.42 26.67 4.52
N SER A 3 5.15 27.11 3.30
CA SER A 3 5.78 28.27 2.67
C SER A 3 5.32 29.62 3.26
N ASP A 4 4.09 29.68 3.78
CA ASP A 4 3.52 30.92 4.29
C ASP A 4 3.95 31.23 5.73
N VAL A 5 4.26 30.21 6.52
CA VAL A 5 4.82 30.37 7.86
C VAL A 5 6.24 30.92 7.80
N TYR A 6 7.01 30.52 6.78
CA TYR A 6 8.38 30.96 6.58
C TYR A 6 8.47 32.45 6.15
N LYS A 7 7.54 32.93 5.33
CA LYS A 7 7.49 34.32 4.87
C LYS A 7 7.08 35.32 5.96
N ARG A 8 6.41 34.88 7.02
CA ARG A 8 6.00 35.77 8.13
C ARG A 8 7.10 36.02 9.17
N GLN A 9 8.12 35.17 9.24
CA GLN A 9 9.23 35.37 10.19
C GLN A 9 10.31 36.34 9.68
N ASP A 10 10.36 36.59 8.37
CA ASP A 10 11.37 37.50 7.77
C ASP A 10 11.12 38.99 8.00
N LYS A 11 10.01 39.37 8.61
CA LYS A 11 9.66 40.81 8.71
C LYS A 11 9.95 41.49 10.05
N ASN A 12 10.50 40.79 11.06
CA ASN A 12 10.54 41.43 12.38
C ASN A 12 11.71 41.10 13.31
N VAL A 13 12.85 40.60 12.83
CA VAL A 13 14.06 40.52 13.68
C VAL A 13 15.29 40.72 12.79
N GLY A 14 15.97 41.85 12.99
CA GLY A 14 17.28 42.14 12.40
C GLY A 14 18.38 41.23 12.98
N GLY A 15 18.41 40.00 12.55
CA GLY A 15 19.44 39.04 12.84
C GLY A 15 19.35 37.94 11.79
N TYR A 16 20.31 37.90 10.88
CA TYR A 16 20.44 36.78 9.92
C TYR A 16 20.74 35.49 10.69
N CYS A 17 19.71 34.75 11.02
CA CYS A 17 19.88 33.36 11.45
C CYS A 17 20.29 32.56 10.21
N HIS A 18 21.57 32.32 10.04
CA HIS A 18 22.10 31.41 9.03
C HIS A 18 21.67 29.97 9.40
N ILE A 19 20.45 29.60 9.00
CA ILE A 19 20.02 28.22 9.09
C ILE A 19 20.90 27.44 8.10
N ASN A 20 21.70 26.53 8.63
CA ASN A 20 22.56 25.68 7.82
C ASN A 20 21.70 24.94 6.77
N PRO A 21 21.91 25.16 5.46
CA PRO A 21 21.13 24.52 4.41
C PRO A 21 21.10 23.01 4.49
N LYS A 22 22.16 22.37 5.02
CA LYS A 22 22.21 20.93 5.26
C LYS A 22 21.26 20.47 6.36
N LEU A 23 21.09 21.26 7.41
CA LEU A 23 20.14 20.96 8.50
C LEU A 23 18.69 21.08 8.02
N PHE A 24 18.41 22.07 7.18
CA PHE A 24 17.11 22.25 6.57
C PHE A 24 16.77 21.10 5.60
N GLU A 25 17.74 20.67 4.79
CA GLU A 25 17.61 19.53 3.88
C GLU A 25 17.44 18.22 4.65
N LEU A 26 18.17 18.01 5.75
CA LEU A 26 18.03 16.85 6.64
C LEU A 26 16.66 16.84 7.35
N ALA A 27 16.19 17.96 7.84
CA ALA A 27 14.86 18.09 8.46
C ALA A 27 13.75 17.85 7.44
N ARG A 28 13.92 18.32 6.20
CA ARG A 28 12.99 18.07 5.10
C ARG A 28 12.95 16.59 4.72
N LYS A 29 14.10 15.91 4.66
CA LYS A 29 14.21 14.47 4.42
C LYS A 29 13.63 13.64 5.57
N ALA A 30 13.82 14.06 6.81
CA ALA A 30 13.28 13.37 7.98
C ALA A 30 11.77 13.49 8.12
N ASN A 31 11.17 14.59 7.63
CA ASN A 31 9.74 14.85 7.69
C ASN A 31 8.99 14.60 6.37
N ALA A 32 9.69 14.31 5.27
CA ALA A 32 9.08 13.98 4.00
C ALA A 32 8.53 12.56 4.05
N ARG A 33 7.23 12.41 4.33
CA ARG A 33 6.53 11.17 3.98
C ARG A 33 6.70 10.94 2.49
N PRO A 34 7.03 9.73 2.05
CA PRO A 34 7.11 9.44 0.62
C PRO A 34 5.78 9.79 -0.04
N VAL A 35 5.84 10.64 -1.06
CA VAL A 35 4.67 10.98 -1.87
C VAL A 35 4.55 9.88 -2.93
N TYR A 36 3.55 9.04 -2.78
CA TYR A 36 3.25 8.00 -3.76
C TYR A 36 2.38 8.58 -4.88
N ALA A 37 2.66 8.18 -6.11
CA ALA A 37 1.90 8.57 -7.29
C ALA A 37 1.83 7.42 -8.29
N LYS A 38 0.72 7.33 -9.02
CA LYS A 38 0.58 6.35 -10.10
C LYS A 38 1.53 6.70 -11.24
N PRO A 39 2.43 5.78 -11.65
CA PRO A 39 3.23 5.95 -12.86
C PRO A 39 2.34 5.98 -14.11
N ASP A 40 2.86 6.53 -15.21
CA ASP A 40 2.17 6.47 -16.51
C ASP A 40 2.10 5.03 -17.06
N ASP A 41 1.23 4.82 -18.05
CA ASP A 41 0.97 3.49 -18.60
C ASP A 41 2.21 2.85 -19.23
N VAL A 42 3.06 3.63 -19.90
CA VAL A 42 4.30 3.14 -20.48
C VAL A 42 5.27 2.65 -19.42
N THR A 43 5.43 3.40 -18.34
CA THR A 43 6.26 3.01 -17.20
C THR A 43 5.73 1.74 -16.56
N LEU A 44 4.42 1.63 -16.36
CA LEU A 44 3.79 0.42 -15.79
C LEU A 44 4.02 -0.80 -16.67
N LYS A 45 3.84 -0.68 -17.99
CA LYS A 45 4.11 -1.77 -18.96
C LYS A 45 5.55 -2.26 -18.92
N ASN A 46 6.50 -1.35 -18.75
CA ASN A 46 7.92 -1.67 -18.71
C ASN A 46 8.35 -2.27 -17.36
N LYS A 47 7.72 -1.84 -16.28
CA LYS A 47 8.08 -2.24 -14.91
C LYS A 47 7.39 -3.54 -14.46
N LEU A 48 6.14 -3.74 -14.83
CA LEU A 48 5.32 -4.86 -14.39
C LEU A 48 5.44 -6.05 -15.33
N SER A 49 5.33 -7.26 -14.79
CA SER A 49 5.12 -8.46 -15.60
C SER A 49 3.74 -8.43 -16.25
N ASP A 50 3.52 -9.30 -17.23
CA ASP A 50 2.24 -9.38 -17.95
C ASP A 50 1.05 -9.61 -17.00
N ILE A 51 1.21 -10.53 -16.04
CA ILE A 51 0.15 -10.82 -15.06
C ILE A 51 -0.06 -9.66 -14.09
N GLN A 52 1.00 -9.01 -13.64
CA GLN A 52 0.90 -7.84 -12.76
C GLN A 52 0.18 -6.68 -13.45
N TYR A 53 0.52 -6.42 -14.72
CA TYR A 53 -0.16 -5.41 -15.51
C TYR A 53 -1.64 -5.77 -15.77
N ALA A 54 -1.92 -7.01 -16.15
CA ALA A 54 -3.29 -7.47 -16.41
C ALA A 54 -4.17 -7.38 -15.16
N VAL A 55 -3.67 -7.78 -14.00
CA VAL A 55 -4.40 -7.70 -12.74
C VAL A 55 -4.63 -6.24 -12.33
N THR A 56 -3.58 -5.44 -12.27
CA THR A 56 -3.67 -4.08 -11.73
C THR A 56 -4.38 -3.10 -12.67
N GLN A 57 -4.23 -3.25 -13.98
CA GLN A 57 -4.71 -2.30 -14.99
C GLN A 57 -5.93 -2.79 -15.78
N LYS A 58 -6.15 -4.10 -15.87
CA LYS A 58 -7.25 -4.70 -16.64
C LYS A 58 -8.20 -5.56 -15.81
N ASN A 59 -8.14 -5.47 -14.50
CA ASN A 59 -9.00 -6.19 -13.56
C ASN A 59 -8.96 -7.73 -13.72
N ALA A 60 -7.86 -8.28 -14.19
CA ALA A 60 -7.68 -9.72 -14.27
C ALA A 60 -7.51 -10.33 -12.86
N THR A 61 -7.71 -11.62 -12.76
CA THR A 61 -7.50 -12.40 -11.55
C THR A 61 -6.47 -13.49 -11.84
N GLU A 62 -5.47 -13.61 -10.97
CA GLU A 62 -4.50 -14.69 -11.05
C GLU A 62 -5.11 -16.03 -10.58
N PRO A 63 -4.53 -17.19 -10.94
CA PRO A 63 -5.06 -18.48 -10.51
C PRO A 63 -4.95 -18.69 -9.00
N ALA A 64 -6.00 -19.27 -8.41
CA ALA A 64 -6.00 -19.70 -7.01
C ALA A 64 -4.92 -20.74 -6.74
N PHE A 65 -4.23 -20.64 -5.60
CA PHE A 65 -3.14 -21.51 -5.17
C PHE A 65 -1.92 -21.56 -6.12
N ARG A 66 -1.90 -20.69 -7.12
CA ARG A 66 -0.81 -20.53 -8.08
C ARG A 66 -0.41 -19.07 -8.20
N ASN A 67 -0.15 -18.44 -7.07
CA ASN A 67 0.31 -17.07 -6.98
C ASN A 67 1.32 -16.94 -5.83
N GLU A 68 2.06 -15.86 -5.81
CA GLU A 68 3.29 -15.75 -5.03
C GLU A 68 3.05 -15.75 -3.51
N TYR A 69 1.96 -15.14 -3.03
CA TYR A 69 1.79 -14.86 -1.60
C TYR A 69 0.60 -15.56 -0.94
N TRP A 70 -0.11 -16.45 -1.63
CA TRP A 70 -1.23 -17.16 -1.02
C TRP A 70 -0.81 -17.93 0.25
N ASN A 71 0.40 -18.48 0.25
CA ASN A 71 1.00 -19.23 1.36
C ASN A 71 2.22 -18.55 1.98
N GLU A 72 2.26 -17.22 1.98
CA GLU A 72 3.34 -16.44 2.61
C GLU A 72 3.01 -16.21 4.09
N HIS A 73 3.86 -16.71 4.99
CA HIS A 73 3.68 -16.64 6.45
C HIS A 73 4.73 -15.80 7.17
N ARG A 74 5.75 -15.29 6.44
CA ARG A 74 6.77 -14.44 7.06
C ARG A 74 6.18 -13.10 7.50
N GLU A 75 6.76 -12.53 8.55
CA GLU A 75 6.44 -11.18 8.98
C GLU A 75 6.94 -10.15 7.96
N GLY A 76 6.12 -9.18 7.64
CA GLY A 76 6.46 -8.12 6.71
C GLY A 76 5.27 -7.28 6.29
N ILE A 77 5.50 -6.47 5.27
CA ILE A 77 4.52 -5.52 4.73
C ILE A 77 4.22 -5.84 3.26
N TYR A 78 2.98 -5.60 2.86
CA TYR A 78 2.50 -5.74 1.49
C TYR A 78 2.20 -4.35 0.93
N VAL A 79 2.88 -3.99 -0.15
CA VAL A 79 2.75 -2.68 -0.80
C VAL A 79 2.14 -2.83 -2.18
N ASP A 80 1.51 -1.75 -2.67
CA ASP A 80 1.00 -1.67 -4.04
C ASP A 80 2.17 -1.82 -5.03
N ILE A 81 2.10 -2.82 -5.91
CA ILE A 81 3.18 -3.06 -6.89
C ILE A 81 3.36 -1.89 -7.86
N THR A 82 2.33 -1.08 -8.06
CA THR A 82 2.37 0.05 -9.00
C THR A 82 3.02 1.31 -8.41
N THR A 83 2.82 1.58 -7.12
CA THR A 83 3.24 2.83 -6.47
C THR A 83 4.25 2.65 -5.35
N GLY A 84 4.30 1.47 -4.74
CA GLY A 84 5.06 1.21 -3.51
C GLY A 84 4.36 1.65 -2.23
N GLU A 85 3.11 2.14 -2.30
CA GLU A 85 2.36 2.54 -1.11
C GLU A 85 1.97 1.33 -0.25
N SER A 86 2.15 1.46 1.06
CA SER A 86 1.85 0.39 2.02
C SER A 86 0.35 0.14 2.12
N LEU A 87 -0.08 -1.10 1.97
CA LEU A 87 -1.50 -1.47 1.98
C LEU A 87 -1.90 -2.40 3.11
N PHE A 88 -1.14 -3.48 3.33
CA PHE A 88 -1.43 -4.50 4.33
C PHE A 88 -0.17 -4.92 5.09
N VAL A 89 -0.36 -5.46 6.29
CA VAL A 89 0.71 -6.07 7.09
C VAL A 89 0.42 -7.53 7.37
N SER A 90 1.47 -8.32 7.59
CA SER A 90 1.38 -9.76 7.87
C SER A 90 0.57 -10.09 9.13
N THR A 91 0.52 -9.19 10.10
CA THR A 91 -0.27 -9.36 11.32
C THR A 91 -1.77 -9.54 11.03
N ASP A 92 -2.26 -8.91 9.96
CA ASP A 92 -3.66 -8.96 9.56
C ASP A 92 -3.93 -10.02 8.48
N LYS A 93 -2.91 -10.76 8.04
CA LYS A 93 -3.03 -11.86 7.08
C LYS A 93 -3.49 -13.13 7.79
N PHE A 94 -4.38 -13.89 7.16
CA PHE A 94 -4.85 -15.17 7.65
C PHE A 94 -5.08 -16.17 6.53
N ASP A 95 -5.07 -17.46 6.86
CA ASP A 95 -5.32 -18.55 5.92
C ASP A 95 -6.82 -18.76 5.76
N SER A 96 -7.39 -18.24 4.68
CA SER A 96 -8.82 -18.34 4.38
C SER A 96 -9.20 -19.60 3.60
N GLY A 97 -8.22 -20.28 3.00
CA GLY A 97 -8.46 -21.43 2.12
C GLY A 97 -8.94 -21.05 0.72
N CYS A 98 -9.04 -19.77 0.37
CA CYS A 98 -9.53 -19.34 -0.94
C CYS A 98 -8.49 -19.40 -2.07
N GLY A 99 -7.21 -19.53 -1.72
CA GLY A 99 -6.12 -19.64 -2.69
C GLY A 99 -5.47 -18.32 -3.10
N TRP A 100 -5.83 -17.23 -2.46
CA TRP A 100 -5.21 -15.91 -2.58
C TRP A 100 -4.87 -15.36 -1.19
N PRO A 101 -3.89 -14.45 -1.08
CA PRO A 101 -3.62 -13.81 0.20
C PRO A 101 -4.87 -13.10 0.71
N SER A 102 -5.19 -13.32 1.98
CA SER A 102 -6.38 -12.82 2.64
C SER A 102 -5.99 -12.00 3.87
N PHE A 103 -6.61 -10.84 4.03
CA PHE A 103 -6.36 -9.92 5.14
C PHE A 103 -7.68 -9.54 5.83
N SER A 104 -7.63 -9.34 7.14
CA SER A 104 -8.79 -8.90 7.91
C SER A 104 -9.08 -7.40 7.75
N LYS A 105 -8.05 -6.61 7.45
CA LYS A 105 -8.15 -5.15 7.23
C LYS A 105 -6.92 -4.62 6.49
N PRO A 106 -7.04 -3.47 5.79
CA PRO A 106 -5.88 -2.71 5.36
C PRO A 106 -5.20 -2.00 6.55
N ILE A 107 -4.00 -1.46 6.35
CA ILE A 107 -3.30 -0.63 7.35
C ILE A 107 -4.16 0.59 7.72
N ASP A 108 -4.78 1.22 6.74
CA ASP A 108 -5.75 2.30 6.89
C ASP A 108 -6.79 2.18 5.76
N LYS A 109 -8.06 2.33 6.09
CA LYS A 109 -9.15 2.30 5.10
C LYS A 109 -9.04 3.38 4.03
N LYS A 110 -8.35 4.48 4.31
CA LYS A 110 -8.09 5.56 3.34
C LYS A 110 -7.15 5.16 2.22
N LEU A 111 -6.42 4.05 2.36
CA LEU A 111 -5.50 3.54 1.35
C LEU A 111 -6.19 2.78 0.23
N ILE A 112 -7.45 2.42 0.41
CA ILE A 112 -8.23 1.63 -0.53
C ILE A 112 -9.54 2.34 -0.91
N VAL A 113 -10.08 1.94 -2.06
CA VAL A 113 -11.41 2.33 -2.54
C VAL A 113 -12.21 1.06 -2.79
N GLU A 114 -13.45 1.04 -2.32
CA GLU A 114 -14.40 -0.04 -2.57
C GLU A 114 -15.39 0.39 -3.65
N LYS A 115 -15.63 -0.49 -4.62
CA LYS A 115 -16.57 -0.25 -5.73
C LYS A 115 -17.47 -1.46 -5.95
N PRO A 116 -18.76 -1.25 -6.29
CA PRO A 116 -19.61 -2.34 -6.74
C PRO A 116 -19.03 -3.02 -7.98
N ASP A 117 -19.04 -4.35 -7.99
CA ASP A 117 -18.62 -5.17 -9.13
C ASP A 117 -19.71 -6.19 -9.45
N THR A 118 -20.35 -6.03 -10.60
CA THR A 118 -21.41 -6.91 -11.09
C THR A 118 -20.95 -7.82 -12.22
N SER A 119 -19.64 -7.90 -12.49
CA SER A 119 -19.06 -8.76 -13.51
C SER A 119 -19.25 -10.25 -13.20
N HIS A 120 -19.15 -11.09 -14.22
CA HIS A 120 -19.28 -12.56 -14.13
C HIS A 120 -20.58 -13.04 -13.52
N GLY A 121 -21.67 -12.28 -13.62
CA GLY A 121 -22.98 -12.63 -13.04
C GLY A 121 -23.02 -12.63 -11.52
N MET A 122 -22.02 -12.06 -10.86
CA MET A 122 -21.93 -11.95 -9.41
C MET A 122 -22.09 -10.51 -8.93
N THR A 123 -22.54 -10.33 -7.70
CA THR A 123 -22.54 -9.04 -7.03
C THR A 123 -21.48 -9.08 -5.94
N ARG A 124 -20.39 -8.34 -6.13
CA ARG A 124 -19.25 -8.30 -5.22
C ARG A 124 -18.82 -6.84 -4.96
N THR A 125 -17.91 -6.67 -4.01
CA THR A 125 -17.27 -5.38 -3.75
C THR A 125 -15.81 -5.47 -4.15
N GLU A 126 -15.45 -4.77 -5.23
CA GLU A 126 -14.07 -4.64 -5.70
C GLU A 126 -13.27 -3.73 -4.75
N VAL A 127 -12.03 -4.10 -4.50
CA VAL A 127 -11.06 -3.30 -3.75
C VAL A 127 -9.95 -2.83 -4.70
N ARG A 128 -9.72 -1.52 -4.71
CA ARG A 128 -8.66 -0.86 -5.48
C ARG A 128 -7.78 -0.02 -4.56
N SER A 129 -6.52 0.18 -4.93
CA SER A 129 -5.67 1.14 -4.20
C SER A 129 -6.12 2.58 -4.48
N GLN A 130 -6.12 3.43 -3.45
CA GLN A 130 -6.54 4.82 -3.57
C GLN A 130 -5.61 5.63 -4.48
N THR A 131 -4.32 5.56 -4.26
CA THR A 131 -3.32 6.35 -5.01
C THR A 131 -3.06 5.78 -6.40
N GLY A 132 -2.83 4.48 -6.50
CA GLY A 132 -2.50 3.82 -7.76
C GLY A 132 -3.69 3.50 -8.64
N ASN A 133 -4.91 3.54 -8.09
CA ASN A 133 -6.13 3.05 -8.74
C ASN A 133 -5.93 1.65 -9.38
N ALA A 134 -5.10 0.83 -8.74
CA ALA A 134 -4.83 -0.54 -9.16
C ALA A 134 -5.93 -1.46 -8.64
N HIS A 135 -6.40 -2.38 -9.48
CA HIS A 135 -7.27 -3.46 -9.01
C HIS A 135 -6.49 -4.37 -8.07
N LEU A 136 -6.99 -4.56 -6.86
CA LEU A 136 -6.36 -5.41 -5.85
C LEU A 136 -7.08 -6.76 -5.74
N GLY A 137 -8.38 -6.75 -5.65
CA GLY A 137 -9.23 -7.91 -5.45
C GLY A 137 -10.63 -7.52 -5.00
N HIS A 138 -11.17 -8.26 -4.04
CA HIS A 138 -12.52 -8.06 -3.51
C HIS A 138 -12.55 -8.21 -2.00
N VAL A 139 -13.53 -7.59 -1.35
CA VAL A 139 -13.80 -7.75 0.07
C VAL A 139 -15.12 -8.51 0.28
N PHE A 140 -15.12 -9.44 1.22
CA PHE A 140 -16.25 -10.31 1.56
C PHE A 140 -16.57 -10.24 3.06
N PRO A 141 -17.83 -10.48 3.47
CA PRO A 141 -18.25 -10.43 4.87
C PRO A 141 -18.02 -11.74 5.64
N ASP A 142 -17.26 -12.67 5.11
CA ASP A 142 -16.99 -14.00 5.65
C ASP A 142 -15.59 -14.15 6.27
N GLY A 143 -15.07 -13.07 6.82
CA GLY A 143 -13.80 -13.04 7.54
C GLY A 143 -13.91 -13.42 9.01
N PRO A 144 -12.76 -13.44 9.74
CA PRO A 144 -12.74 -13.77 11.19
C PRO A 144 -13.61 -12.81 12.00
N ALA A 145 -14.58 -13.34 12.73
CA ALA A 145 -15.52 -12.54 13.51
C ALA A 145 -14.84 -11.70 14.61
N ASP A 146 -13.81 -12.25 15.24
CA ASP A 146 -12.99 -11.59 16.26
C ASP A 146 -12.09 -10.45 15.72
N LYS A 147 -11.98 -10.35 14.38
CA LYS A 147 -11.17 -9.32 13.69
C LYS A 147 -12.00 -8.39 12.80
N GLY A 148 -13.29 -8.30 13.04
CA GLY A 148 -14.20 -7.41 12.31
C GLY A 148 -15.02 -8.07 11.22
N GLY A 149 -14.86 -9.37 10.96
CA GLY A 149 -15.72 -10.16 10.09
C GLY A 149 -15.48 -9.97 8.58
N LEU A 150 -14.47 -9.23 8.16
CA LEU A 150 -14.16 -8.97 6.75
C LEU A 150 -13.00 -9.84 6.25
N ARG A 151 -13.08 -10.22 4.98
CA ARG A 151 -12.01 -10.90 4.26
C ARG A 151 -11.68 -10.11 2.99
N TYR A 152 -10.52 -9.46 3.02
CA TYR A 152 -9.93 -8.82 1.84
C TYR A 152 -9.15 -9.89 1.08
N CYS A 153 -9.70 -10.37 -0.03
CA CYS A 153 -9.10 -11.36 -0.91
C CYS A 153 -8.36 -10.64 -2.03
N ILE A 154 -7.03 -10.64 -1.97
CA ILE A 154 -6.19 -9.77 -2.77
C ILE A 154 -5.31 -10.60 -3.70
N ASN A 155 -5.14 -10.17 -4.96
CA ASN A 155 -4.21 -10.80 -5.89
C ASN A 155 -2.76 -10.56 -5.47
N SER A 156 -1.94 -11.59 -5.43
CA SER A 156 -0.50 -11.46 -5.20
C SER A 156 0.16 -10.55 -6.24
N ALA A 157 -0.31 -10.62 -7.50
CA ALA A 157 0.22 -9.83 -8.60
C ALA A 157 0.02 -8.32 -8.45
N SER A 158 -0.89 -7.87 -7.58
CA SER A 158 -1.08 -6.45 -7.25
C SER A 158 -0.21 -5.98 -6.09
N LEU A 159 0.49 -6.88 -5.43
CA LEU A 159 1.27 -6.63 -4.23
C LEU A 159 2.76 -6.92 -4.44
N ARG A 160 3.59 -6.26 -3.64
CA ARG A 160 4.97 -6.64 -3.38
C ARG A 160 5.15 -6.86 -1.89
N PHE A 161 5.65 -8.02 -1.51
CA PHE A 161 5.96 -8.34 -0.12
C PHE A 161 7.38 -7.88 0.23
N ILE A 162 7.52 -7.23 1.37
CA ILE A 162 8.80 -6.81 1.93
C ILE A 162 8.94 -7.47 3.30
N PRO A 163 9.88 -8.42 3.45
CA PRO A 163 10.08 -9.06 4.74
C PRO A 163 10.57 -8.07 5.79
N LYS A 164 10.22 -8.32 7.03
CA LYS A 164 10.51 -7.47 8.21
C LYS A 164 11.96 -6.97 8.24
N GLU A 165 12.92 -7.85 7.94
CA GLU A 165 14.35 -7.57 7.97
C GLU A 165 14.76 -6.50 6.95
N LYS A 166 13.99 -6.35 5.85
CA LYS A 166 14.26 -5.38 4.78
C LYS A 166 13.42 -4.12 4.87
N MET A 167 12.43 -4.06 5.73
CA MET A 167 11.50 -2.93 5.80
C MET A 167 12.22 -1.61 6.08
N LYS A 168 13.13 -1.59 7.02
CA LYS A 168 13.90 -0.37 7.36
C LYS A 168 14.77 0.10 6.18
N GLU A 169 15.46 -0.83 5.54
CA GLU A 169 16.33 -0.56 4.38
C GLU A 169 15.54 0.00 3.19
N GLU A 170 14.36 -0.53 2.94
CA GLU A 170 13.48 -0.13 1.83
C GLU A 170 12.58 1.07 2.14
N GLY A 171 12.71 1.70 3.32
CA GLY A 171 11.97 2.91 3.68
C GLY A 171 10.63 2.68 4.37
N TYR A 172 10.34 1.45 4.83
CA TYR A 172 9.10 1.07 5.53
C TYR A 172 9.29 0.82 7.03
N GLY A 173 10.39 1.31 7.61
CA GLY A 173 10.70 1.11 9.03
C GLY A 173 9.64 1.62 9.99
N ASP A 174 8.91 2.66 9.64
CA ASP A 174 7.83 3.25 10.46
C ASP A 174 6.66 2.30 10.70
N TYR A 175 6.51 1.27 9.86
CA TYR A 175 5.46 0.25 9.99
C TYR A 175 5.86 -0.95 10.87
N LEU A 176 7.11 -1.06 11.29
CA LEU A 176 7.58 -2.15 12.15
C LEU A 176 6.75 -2.33 13.44
N PRO A 177 6.29 -1.27 14.13
CA PRO A 177 5.42 -1.43 15.31
C PRO A 177 4.12 -2.18 15.03
N LEU A 178 3.61 -2.17 13.80
CA LEU A 178 2.39 -2.88 13.41
C LEU A 178 2.56 -4.40 13.34
N LEU A 179 3.80 -4.90 13.27
CA LEU A 179 4.14 -6.33 13.25
C LEU A 179 4.24 -6.93 14.66
N LYS A 180 4.23 -6.13 15.70
CA LYS A 180 4.25 -6.59 17.09
C LYS A 180 2.82 -6.92 17.51
N LYS A 181 2.62 -8.15 17.95
CA LYS A 181 1.39 -8.58 18.64
C LYS A 181 1.46 -8.24 20.12
#